data_08e61fe052af340d515aa02385173200
#
_entry.id   08e61fe052af340d515aa02385173200
#
_cell.length_a   1.000
_cell.length_b   1.000
_cell.length_c   1.000
_cell.angle_alpha   90.00
_cell.angle_beta   90.00
_cell.angle_gamma   90.00
#
_symmetry.space_group_name_H-M   'P 1'
#
loop_
_entity.id
_entity.type
_entity.pdbx_description
1 polymer ?
#
loop_
_entity_poly.entity_id
_entity_poly.type
_entity_poly.pdbx_seq_one_letter_code
_entity_poly.pdbx_strand_id
1 'polypeptide(L)'
;DLDSTWNDIPMRFEAGTPNIAEVIALGECIDFISNIGLNTINEHLNNITNSYLELLSRNTDINIYGKKLNRGPVISFNINGIHSYDFCQIMGQYNISLRSGNHCAQPLLNHFNTNSSSRISFHIYNEIDELNFFEDSLKKTIKLLT
;
A
#
# COMPACT_ATOMS: atom_id res chain seq x y z
N ASP A 1 -22.98 -44.48 15.23
CA ASP A 1 -22.97 -44.56 13.78
C ASP A 1 -21.57 -44.30 13.28
N LEU A 2 -21.05 -45.22 12.45
CA LEU A 2 -19.70 -45.11 11.88
C LEU A 2 -19.72 -44.51 10.46
N ASP A 3 -20.90 -44.14 9.97
CA ASP A 3 -21.07 -43.57 8.64
C ASP A 3 -21.17 -42.05 8.70
N SER A 4 -20.36 -41.38 7.87
CA SER A 4 -20.38 -39.93 7.66
C SER A 4 -21.09 -39.62 6.36
N THR A 5 -21.98 -38.66 6.39
CA THR A 5 -22.66 -38.15 5.20
C THR A 5 -22.20 -36.72 4.92
N TRP A 6 -22.18 -36.36 3.65
CA TRP A 6 -21.85 -35.02 3.23
C TRP A 6 -23.08 -34.14 3.27
N ASN A 7 -22.90 -32.92 3.77
CA ASN A 7 -23.95 -31.91 3.78
C ASN A 7 -24.18 -31.35 2.36
N ASP A 8 -25.26 -30.62 2.17
CA ASP A 8 -25.52 -29.87 0.93
C ASP A 8 -24.60 -28.66 0.79
N ILE A 9 -24.43 -28.19 -0.44
CA ILE A 9 -23.73 -26.93 -0.72
C ILE A 9 -24.63 -25.77 -0.23
N PRO A 10 -24.09 -24.74 0.47
CA PRO A 10 -22.66 -24.47 0.71
C PRO A 10 -22.08 -25.15 1.97
N MET A 11 -22.90 -25.67 2.87
CA MET A 11 -22.49 -26.20 4.19
C MET A 11 -21.45 -27.34 4.11
N ARG A 12 -21.43 -28.07 2.99
CA ARG A 12 -20.41 -29.09 2.71
C ARG A 12 -18.98 -28.57 2.83
N PHE A 13 -18.76 -27.30 2.49
CA PHE A 13 -17.44 -26.67 2.45
C PHE A 13 -17.13 -25.81 3.69
N GLU A 14 -18.08 -25.74 4.63
CA GLU A 14 -17.93 -24.96 5.87
C GLU A 14 -17.47 -25.89 7.01
N ALA A 15 -16.31 -25.61 7.57
CA ALA A 15 -15.68 -26.46 8.60
C ALA A 15 -16.08 -26.10 10.04
N GLY A 16 -17.27 -25.58 10.24
CA GLY A 16 -17.76 -25.21 11.56
C GLY A 16 -18.64 -23.95 11.53
N THR A 17 -18.72 -23.26 12.66
CA THR A 17 -19.49 -22.00 12.74
C THR A 17 -18.92 -20.97 11.80
N PRO A 18 -19.73 -20.36 10.89
CA PRO A 18 -19.27 -19.29 10.00
C PRO A 18 -18.78 -18.08 10.78
N ASN A 19 -17.97 -17.25 10.12
CA ASN A 19 -17.46 -15.99 10.67
C ASN A 19 -18.55 -14.91 10.66
N ILE A 20 -19.56 -15.05 11.55
CA ILE A 20 -20.81 -14.30 11.51
C ILE A 20 -20.60 -12.82 11.76
N ALA A 21 -19.84 -12.48 12.81
CA ALA A 21 -19.64 -11.09 13.23
C ALA A 21 -18.91 -10.27 12.17
N GLU A 22 -17.87 -10.82 11.59
CA GLU A 22 -17.05 -10.14 10.57
C GLU A 22 -17.78 -10.03 9.23
N VAL A 23 -18.63 -11.00 8.89
CA VAL A 23 -19.47 -10.91 7.68
C VAL A 23 -20.51 -9.79 7.81
N ILE A 24 -21.14 -9.66 8.97
CA ILE A 24 -22.08 -8.55 9.24
C ILE A 24 -21.32 -7.22 9.20
N ALA A 25 -20.17 -7.14 9.88
CA ALA A 25 -19.33 -5.92 9.88
C ALA A 25 -18.85 -5.55 8.46
N LEU A 26 -18.56 -6.53 7.61
CA LEU A 26 -18.22 -6.28 6.20
C LEU A 26 -19.38 -5.62 5.44
N GLY A 27 -20.62 -6.01 5.72
CA GLY A 27 -21.81 -5.36 5.16
C GLY A 27 -21.83 -3.87 5.48
N GLU A 28 -21.66 -3.50 6.74
CA GLU A 28 -21.57 -2.10 7.18
C GLU A 28 -20.41 -1.34 6.53
N CYS A 29 -19.25 -2.00 6.35
CA CYS A 29 -18.11 -1.39 5.64
C CYS A 29 -18.43 -1.12 4.17
N ILE A 30 -19.16 -2.02 3.49
CA ILE A 30 -19.58 -1.84 2.10
C ILE A 30 -20.55 -0.65 1.99
N ASP A 31 -21.49 -0.55 2.90
CA ASP A 31 -22.44 0.56 2.94
C ASP A 31 -21.73 1.90 3.22
N PHE A 32 -20.79 1.92 4.15
CA PHE A 32 -19.95 3.09 4.43
C PHE A 32 -19.20 3.57 3.18
N ILE A 33 -18.51 2.67 2.48
CA ILE A 33 -17.77 2.99 1.24
C ILE A 33 -18.72 3.45 0.14
N SER A 34 -19.88 2.79 0.01
CA SER A 34 -20.90 3.13 -0.99
C SER A 34 -21.50 4.52 -0.76
N ASN A 35 -21.68 4.90 0.50
CA ASN A 35 -22.19 6.22 0.87
C ASN A 35 -21.19 7.35 0.59
N ILE A 36 -19.88 7.11 0.72
CA ILE A 36 -18.85 8.06 0.27
C ILE A 36 -18.83 8.15 -1.26
N GLY A 37 -19.01 7.02 -1.93
CA GLY A 37 -18.98 6.88 -3.38
C GLY A 37 -17.59 6.58 -3.94
N LEU A 38 -17.48 5.53 -4.74
CA LEU A 38 -16.21 5.08 -5.33
C LEU A 38 -15.54 6.14 -6.20
N ASN A 39 -16.30 6.97 -6.90
CA ASN A 39 -15.74 8.04 -7.71
C ASN A 39 -15.05 9.11 -6.85
N THR A 40 -15.69 9.53 -5.77
CA THR A 40 -15.13 10.50 -4.80
C THR A 40 -13.84 9.95 -4.18
N ILE A 41 -13.86 8.68 -3.78
CA ILE A 41 -12.67 7.99 -3.24
C ILE A 41 -11.55 7.97 -4.29
N ASN A 42 -11.84 7.60 -5.52
CA ASN A 42 -10.84 7.54 -6.59
C ASN A 42 -10.24 8.91 -6.91
N GLU A 43 -11.04 9.95 -6.97
CA GLU A 43 -10.57 11.33 -7.19
C GLU A 43 -9.62 11.77 -6.06
N HIS A 44 -10.00 11.55 -4.81
CA HIS A 44 -9.18 11.85 -3.65
C HIS A 44 -7.83 11.10 -3.68
N LEU A 45 -7.87 9.78 -3.87
CA LEU A 45 -6.67 8.95 -3.91
C LEU A 45 -5.76 9.27 -5.09
N ASN A 46 -6.33 9.59 -6.26
CA ASN A 46 -5.56 10.01 -7.42
C ASN A 46 -4.87 11.35 -7.18
N ASN A 47 -5.54 12.31 -6.54
CA ASN A 47 -4.96 13.61 -6.21
C ASN A 47 -3.73 13.43 -5.30
N ILE A 48 -3.88 12.71 -4.19
CA ILE A 48 -2.77 12.42 -3.27
C ILE A 48 -1.64 11.68 -4.01
N THR A 49 -1.96 10.60 -4.70
CA THR A 49 -0.95 9.77 -5.39
C THR A 49 -0.15 10.57 -6.41
N ASN A 50 -0.82 11.42 -7.19
CA ASN A 50 -0.16 12.27 -8.19
C ASN A 50 0.75 13.31 -7.55
N SER A 51 0.36 13.90 -6.44
CA SER A 51 1.18 14.87 -5.70
C SER A 51 2.47 14.22 -5.16
N TYR A 52 2.36 13.02 -4.59
CA TYR A 52 3.54 12.27 -4.14
C TYR A 52 4.42 11.78 -5.30
N LEU A 53 3.84 11.38 -6.41
CA LEU A 53 4.59 11.04 -7.62
C LEU A 53 5.37 12.23 -8.16
N GLU A 54 4.75 13.40 -8.21
CA GLU A 54 5.41 14.62 -8.64
C GLU A 54 6.57 14.97 -7.72
N LEU A 55 6.36 14.94 -6.40
CA LEU A 55 7.39 15.18 -5.41
C LEU A 55 8.59 14.23 -5.57
N LEU A 56 8.33 12.92 -5.61
CA LEU A 56 9.39 11.93 -5.76
C LEU A 56 10.13 12.05 -7.10
N SER A 57 9.43 12.41 -8.18
CA SER A 57 10.00 12.58 -9.52
C SER A 57 10.94 13.78 -9.65
N ARG A 58 10.91 14.75 -8.72
CA ARG A 58 11.83 15.89 -8.70
C ARG A 58 13.26 15.51 -8.32
N ASN A 59 13.43 14.39 -7.64
CA ASN A 59 14.75 13.89 -7.23
C ASN A 59 15.23 12.80 -8.21
N THR A 60 16.31 13.07 -8.93
CA THR A 60 16.90 12.17 -9.93
C THR A 60 17.49 10.89 -9.34
N ASP A 61 17.76 10.87 -8.04
CA ASP A 61 18.26 9.69 -7.34
C ASP A 61 17.14 8.71 -6.92
N ILE A 62 15.88 9.10 -7.14
CA ILE A 62 14.73 8.25 -6.84
C ILE A 62 14.24 7.53 -8.10
N ASN A 63 14.30 6.21 -8.07
CA ASN A 63 13.76 5.34 -9.11
C ASN A 63 12.35 4.90 -8.75
N ILE A 64 11.35 5.39 -9.50
CA ILE A 64 9.94 5.01 -9.31
C ILE A 64 9.59 3.86 -10.23
N TYR A 65 9.03 2.78 -9.68
CA TYR A 65 8.62 1.59 -10.43
C TYR A 65 7.17 1.68 -10.92
N GLY A 66 6.95 1.16 -12.13
CA GLY A 66 5.64 1.13 -12.76
C GLY A 66 5.28 2.40 -13.54
N LYS A 67 4.18 2.32 -14.29
CA LYS A 67 3.69 3.43 -15.14
C LYS A 67 3.10 4.55 -14.29
N LYS A 68 3.24 5.80 -14.76
CA LYS A 68 2.64 6.97 -14.08
C LYS A 68 1.11 7.01 -14.21
N LEU A 69 0.56 6.50 -15.32
CA LEU A 69 -0.88 6.51 -15.61
C LEU A 69 -1.55 5.19 -15.19
N ASN A 70 -2.79 5.28 -14.73
CA ASN A 70 -3.65 4.14 -14.35
C ASN A 70 -3.03 3.26 -13.26
N ARG A 71 -2.42 3.89 -12.25
CA ARG A 71 -1.96 3.18 -11.05
C ARG A 71 -2.98 3.27 -9.92
N GLY A 72 -2.99 2.26 -9.04
CA GLY A 72 -3.67 2.36 -7.76
C GLY A 72 -2.94 3.34 -6.81
N PRO A 73 -3.48 3.61 -5.63
CA PRO A 73 -2.94 4.54 -4.65
C PRO A 73 -1.69 3.98 -3.94
N VAL A 74 -0.72 3.55 -4.73
CA VAL A 74 0.52 2.89 -4.27
C VAL A 74 1.68 3.35 -5.13
N ILE A 75 2.80 3.69 -4.49
CA ILE A 75 4.05 4.03 -5.17
C ILE A 75 5.16 3.16 -4.62
N SER A 76 5.80 2.39 -5.51
CA SER A 76 7.03 1.65 -5.19
C SER A 76 8.22 2.39 -5.79
N PHE A 77 9.27 2.55 -5.00
CA PHE A 77 10.46 3.29 -5.41
C PHE A 77 11.70 2.83 -4.65
N ASN A 78 12.87 3.15 -5.19
CA ASN A 78 14.15 3.05 -4.51
C ASN A 78 14.93 4.36 -4.63
N ILE A 79 15.86 4.57 -3.72
CA ILE A 79 16.80 5.69 -3.72
C ILE A 79 18.18 5.13 -4.00
N ASN A 80 18.90 5.72 -4.94
CA ASN A 80 20.23 5.27 -5.33
C ASN A 80 21.19 5.29 -4.12
N GLY A 81 21.88 4.17 -3.90
CA GLY A 81 22.83 4.02 -2.80
C GLY A 81 22.21 3.76 -1.42
N ILE A 82 20.88 3.78 -1.28
CA ILE A 82 20.20 3.55 -0.01
C ILE A 82 19.37 2.26 -0.08
N HIS A 83 19.60 1.35 0.87
CA HIS A 83 18.80 0.14 0.97
C HIS A 83 17.39 0.45 1.45
N SER A 84 16.36 -0.14 0.79
CA SER A 84 14.95 0.13 1.07
C SER A 84 14.55 -0.13 2.53
N TYR A 85 15.17 -1.12 3.18
CA TYR A 85 14.91 -1.43 4.59
C TYR A 85 15.39 -0.29 5.50
N ASP A 86 16.62 0.18 5.33
CA ASP A 86 17.19 1.25 6.15
C ASP A 86 16.40 2.55 5.98
N PHE A 87 16.05 2.86 4.73
CA PHE A 87 15.19 4.00 4.43
C PHE A 87 13.85 3.93 5.18
N CYS A 88 13.14 2.81 5.08
CA CYS A 88 11.85 2.64 5.75
C CYS A 88 11.96 2.66 7.28
N GLN A 89 13.04 2.13 7.85
CA GLN A 89 13.31 2.17 9.28
C GLN A 89 13.47 3.61 9.80
N ILE A 90 14.25 4.43 9.09
CA ILE A 90 14.45 5.84 9.47
C ILE A 90 13.16 6.65 9.28
N MET A 91 12.41 6.44 8.19
CA MET A 91 11.11 7.08 8.00
C MET A 91 10.12 6.71 9.11
N GLY A 92 10.18 5.48 9.62
CA GLY A 92 9.40 5.04 10.78
C GLY A 92 9.68 5.83 12.06
N GLN A 93 10.90 6.36 12.26
CA GLN A 93 11.25 7.24 13.39
C GLN A 93 10.55 8.60 13.29
N TYR A 94 10.15 9.00 12.09
CA TYR A 94 9.31 10.19 11.83
C TYR A 94 7.81 9.86 11.81
N ASN A 95 7.39 8.68 12.31
CA ASN A 95 6.00 8.20 12.27
C ASN A 95 5.42 8.06 10.85
N ILE A 96 6.27 7.87 9.84
CA ILE A 96 5.87 7.59 8.47
C ILE A 96 6.05 6.09 8.20
N SER A 97 4.93 5.37 8.15
CA SER A 97 4.92 3.92 7.93
C SER A 97 5.03 3.59 6.45
N LEU A 98 6.17 3.04 6.05
CA LEU A 98 6.43 2.52 4.72
C LEU A 98 6.70 1.01 4.78
N ARG A 99 6.48 0.32 3.68
CA ARG A 99 6.85 -1.09 3.57
C ARG A 99 8.09 -1.24 2.71
N SER A 100 9.08 -2.02 3.20
CA SER A 100 10.24 -2.45 2.42
C SER A 100 10.17 -3.93 2.07
N GLY A 101 10.89 -4.34 1.03
CA GLY A 101 11.07 -5.74 0.64
C GLY A 101 10.59 -6.07 -0.76
N ASN A 102 10.31 -7.35 -0.99
CA ASN A 102 9.91 -7.86 -2.30
C ASN A 102 8.40 -7.79 -2.57
N HIS A 103 7.60 -7.40 -1.58
CA HIS A 103 6.13 -7.24 -1.68
C HIS A 103 5.40 -8.47 -2.23
N CYS A 104 5.93 -9.68 -2.01
CA CYS A 104 5.47 -10.94 -2.61
C CYS A 104 5.42 -10.92 -4.16
N ALA A 105 6.26 -10.07 -4.79
CA ALA A 105 6.31 -9.82 -6.23
C ALA A 105 7.74 -10.01 -6.79
N GLN A 106 8.45 -11.02 -6.33
CA GLN A 106 9.86 -11.25 -6.68
C GLN A 106 10.11 -11.33 -8.20
N PRO A 107 9.28 -11.99 -9.04
CA PRO A 107 9.48 -11.98 -10.49
C PRO A 107 9.43 -10.57 -11.10
N LEU A 108 8.56 -9.70 -10.57
CA LEU A 108 8.46 -8.31 -11.02
C LEU A 108 9.69 -7.49 -10.62
N LEU A 109 10.19 -7.67 -9.40
CA LEU A 109 11.41 -6.99 -8.95
C LEU A 109 12.63 -7.45 -9.74
N ASN A 110 12.73 -8.73 -10.07
CA ASN A 110 13.78 -9.25 -10.95
C ASN A 110 13.75 -8.59 -12.34
N HIS A 111 12.54 -8.35 -12.89
CA HIS A 111 12.39 -7.60 -14.14
C HIS A 111 12.93 -6.16 -14.05
N PHE A 112 12.85 -5.54 -12.89
CA PHE A 112 13.41 -4.22 -12.61
C PHE A 112 14.86 -4.25 -12.11
N ASN A 113 15.51 -5.42 -12.12
CA ASN A 113 16.88 -5.62 -11.63
C ASN A 113 17.09 -5.12 -10.19
N THR A 114 16.12 -5.37 -9.32
CA THR A 114 16.20 -5.07 -7.90
C THR A 114 15.64 -6.22 -7.05
N ASN A 115 16.12 -6.37 -5.83
CA ASN A 115 15.67 -7.40 -4.90
C ASN A 115 14.64 -6.89 -3.88
N SER A 116 14.54 -5.58 -3.73
CA SER A 116 13.63 -4.93 -2.79
C SER A 116 13.25 -3.54 -3.26
N SER A 117 12.13 -3.04 -2.76
CA SER A 117 11.75 -1.64 -2.92
C SER A 117 11.06 -1.09 -1.68
N SER A 118 11.09 0.22 -1.52
CA SER A 118 10.23 0.95 -0.59
C SER A 118 8.87 1.15 -1.23
N ARG A 119 7.80 1.03 -0.43
CA ARG A 119 6.42 1.24 -0.91
C ARG A 119 5.65 2.14 0.03
N ILE A 120 5.08 3.20 -0.52
CA ILE A 120 4.06 4.02 0.13
C ILE A 120 2.70 3.65 -0.42
N SER A 121 1.68 3.60 0.44
CA SER A 121 0.30 3.28 0.09
C SER A 121 -0.61 4.30 0.74
N PHE A 122 -1.65 4.72 0.03
CA PHE A 122 -2.61 5.72 0.49
C PHE A 122 -4.01 5.12 0.64
N HIS A 123 -4.77 5.66 1.55
CA HIS A 123 -6.16 5.33 1.77
C HIS A 123 -6.99 6.61 1.99
N ILE A 124 -8.31 6.47 2.11
CA ILE A 124 -9.23 7.61 2.30
C ILE A 124 -8.93 8.49 3.53
N TYR A 125 -8.11 8.00 4.45
CA TYR A 125 -7.71 8.71 5.68
C TYR A 125 -6.48 9.61 5.50
N ASN A 126 -5.75 9.46 4.38
CA ASN A 126 -4.58 10.29 4.14
C ASN A 126 -5.00 11.66 3.60
N GLU A 127 -4.29 12.68 4.04
CA GLU A 127 -4.54 14.06 3.66
C GLU A 127 -3.38 14.63 2.84
N ILE A 128 -3.68 15.56 1.95
CA ILE A 128 -2.67 16.20 1.11
C ILE A 128 -1.66 17.02 1.93
N ASP A 129 -2.09 17.53 3.08
CA ASP A 129 -1.24 18.34 3.98
C ASP A 129 -0.08 17.53 4.59
N GLU A 130 -0.17 16.19 4.62
CA GLU A 130 0.92 15.30 5.04
C GLU A 130 2.12 15.35 4.07
N LEU A 131 1.93 15.84 2.84
CA LEU A 131 2.95 15.86 1.80
C LEU A 131 4.21 16.65 2.21
N ASN A 132 4.03 17.81 2.83
CA ASN A 132 5.16 18.66 3.26
C ASN A 132 5.97 17.97 4.36
N PHE A 133 5.30 17.33 5.31
CA PHE A 133 5.96 16.58 6.36
C PHE A 133 6.73 15.37 5.82
N PHE A 134 6.14 14.68 4.84
CA PHE A 134 6.81 13.59 4.12
C PHE A 134 8.06 14.09 3.39
N GLU A 135 7.97 15.20 2.66
CA GLU A 135 9.10 15.79 1.92
C GLU A 135 10.26 16.14 2.84
N ASP A 136 9.99 16.79 3.96
CA ASP A 136 11.01 17.16 4.95
C ASP A 136 11.67 15.93 5.57
N SER A 137 10.88 14.92 5.90
CA SER A 137 11.38 13.65 6.46
C SER A 137 12.19 12.87 5.44
N LEU A 138 11.77 12.85 4.17
CA LEU A 138 12.49 12.25 3.04
C LEU A 138 13.88 12.89 2.90
N LYS A 139 13.96 14.22 2.86
CA LYS A 139 15.24 14.96 2.74
C LYS A 139 16.18 14.67 3.91
N LYS A 140 15.66 14.66 5.14
CA LYS A 140 16.44 14.33 6.36
C LYS A 140 16.95 12.90 6.31
N THR A 141 16.10 11.95 5.91
CA THR A 141 16.46 10.53 5.82
C THR A 141 17.53 10.29 4.76
N ILE A 142 17.41 10.87 3.57
CA ILE A 142 18.44 10.77 2.53
C ILE A 142 19.76 11.32 3.07
N LYS A 143 19.77 12.52 3.65
CA LYS A 143 20.98 13.14 4.20
C LYS A 143 21.64 12.31 5.32
N LEU A 144 20.85 11.53 6.07
CA LEU A 144 21.38 10.68 7.15
C LEU A 144 22.05 9.41 6.62
N LEU A 145 21.56 8.90 5.47
CA LEU A 145 21.97 7.61 4.90
C LEU A 145 22.99 7.72 3.76
N THR A 146 23.29 8.93 3.29
CA THR A 146 24.36 9.25 2.33
C THR A 146 25.53 9.94 3.03
#